data_dcb2b8ee962a60bd849e05fc31fc14c6
#
_entry.id   dcb2b8ee962a60bd849e05fc31fc14c6
#
_cell.length_a   1.000
_cell.length_b   1.000
_cell.length_c   1.000
_cell.angle_alpha   90.00
_cell.angle_beta   90.00
_cell.angle_gamma   90.00
#
_symmetry.space_group_name_H-M   'P 1'
#
loop_
_entity.id
_entity.type
_entity.pdbx_description
1 polymer ?
#
loop_
_entity_poly.entity_id
_entity_poly.type
_entity_poly.pdbx_seq_one_letter_code
_entity_poly.pdbx_strand_id
1 'polypeptide(L)'
;MVSKITTIEDVKLFAQHLVNDLHLNFHPDDDFACYRNYDTKQPTFSAAEAAKYNALMNECFEVCEKEGADVYEIMGQYLLNAVHV
;
A
#
# COMPACT_ATOMS: atom_id res chain seq x y z
N MET A 1 -9.67 1.91 7.67
CA MET A 1 -8.28 2.18 7.21
C MET A 1 -7.68 3.34 7.99
N VAL A 2 -6.38 3.33 8.23
CA VAL A 2 -5.70 4.45 8.87
C VAL A 2 -5.72 5.69 7.96
N SER A 3 -5.84 6.86 8.56
CA SER A 3 -5.82 8.12 7.80
C SER A 3 -4.43 8.77 7.80
N LYS A 4 -3.51 8.25 8.60
CA LYS A 4 -2.14 8.74 8.72
C LYS A 4 -1.25 7.61 9.23
N ILE A 5 -0.02 7.55 8.73
CA ILE A 5 0.95 6.55 9.16
C ILE A 5 1.95 7.20 10.11
N THR A 6 1.98 6.74 11.36
CA THR A 6 2.88 7.27 12.39
C THR A 6 3.71 6.20 13.08
N THR A 7 3.31 4.93 12.99
CA THR A 7 3.98 3.81 13.64
C THR A 7 4.14 2.64 12.67
N ILE A 8 4.97 1.66 13.05
CA ILE A 8 5.11 0.42 12.26
C ILE A 8 3.78 -0.34 12.22
N GLU A 9 3.00 -0.30 13.29
CA GLU A 9 1.67 -0.92 13.30
C GLU A 9 0.77 -0.31 12.24
N ASP A 10 0.82 1.01 12.06
CA ASP A 10 0.06 1.69 11.01
C ASP A 10 0.50 1.23 9.62
N VAL A 11 1.81 1.01 9.39
CA VAL A 11 2.32 0.47 8.14
C VAL A 11 1.70 -0.88 7.85
N LYS A 12 1.65 -1.76 8.86
CA LYS A 12 1.04 -3.08 8.73
C LYS A 12 -0.45 -3.00 8.44
N LEU A 13 -1.16 -2.12 9.11
CA LEU A 13 -2.60 -1.92 8.89
C LEU A 13 -2.89 -1.42 7.48
N PHE A 14 -2.05 -0.53 6.97
CA PHE A 14 -2.17 -0.04 5.60
C PHE A 14 -1.95 -1.17 4.59
N ALA A 15 -0.92 -1.99 4.80
CA ALA A 15 -0.66 -3.14 3.94
C ALA A 15 -1.83 -4.14 3.96
N GLN A 16 -2.38 -4.42 5.14
CA GLN A 16 -3.54 -5.29 5.27
C GLN A 16 -4.75 -4.75 4.50
N HIS A 17 -4.98 -3.45 4.58
CA HIS A 17 -6.07 -2.82 3.85
C HIS A 17 -5.90 -3.00 2.33
N LEU A 18 -4.71 -2.73 1.82
CA LEU A 18 -4.45 -2.86 0.38
C LEU A 18 -4.62 -4.30 -0.11
N VAL A 19 -4.15 -5.27 0.66
CA VAL A 19 -4.18 -6.68 0.26
C VAL A 19 -5.53 -7.32 0.54
N ASN A 20 -6.07 -7.15 1.75
CA ASN A 20 -7.26 -7.88 2.19
C ASN A 20 -8.56 -7.20 1.80
N ASP A 21 -8.62 -5.87 1.87
CA ASP A 21 -9.84 -5.13 1.58
C ASP A 21 -9.97 -4.78 0.10
N LEU A 22 -8.87 -4.36 -0.54
CA LEU A 22 -8.87 -3.94 -1.93
C LEU A 22 -8.44 -5.06 -2.88
N HIS A 23 -7.92 -6.16 -2.36
CA HIS A 23 -7.39 -7.28 -3.16
C HIS A 23 -6.37 -6.80 -4.19
N LEU A 24 -5.55 -5.82 -3.79
CA LEU A 24 -4.60 -5.16 -4.67
C LEU A 24 -3.23 -5.84 -4.61
N ASN A 25 -2.72 -6.21 -5.78
CA ASN A 25 -1.35 -6.69 -5.90
C ASN A 25 -0.47 -5.49 -6.24
N PHE A 26 0.05 -4.84 -5.20
CA PHE A 26 0.78 -3.58 -5.33
C PHE A 26 2.28 -3.78 -5.11
N HIS A 27 3.06 -2.77 -5.52
CA HIS A 27 4.48 -2.66 -5.16
C HIS A 27 4.69 -1.31 -4.46
N PRO A 28 5.50 -1.27 -3.37
CA PRO A 28 5.68 0.00 -2.62
C PRO A 28 6.18 1.17 -3.45
N ASP A 29 6.94 0.89 -4.52
CA ASP A 29 7.48 1.95 -5.40
C ASP A 29 6.49 2.41 -6.47
N ASP A 30 5.37 1.72 -6.65
CA ASP A 30 4.41 2.06 -7.69
C ASP A 30 3.63 3.32 -7.36
N ASP A 31 3.22 4.02 -8.42
CA ASP A 31 2.30 5.17 -8.32
C ASP A 31 0.88 4.62 -8.43
N PHE A 32 0.06 4.87 -7.39
CA PHE A 32 -1.32 4.40 -7.36
C PHE A 32 -2.15 4.96 -8.51
N ALA A 33 -1.77 6.11 -9.06
CA ALA A 33 -2.45 6.68 -10.22
C ALA A 33 -2.26 5.85 -11.49
N CYS A 34 -1.24 4.99 -11.53
CA CYS A 34 -0.94 4.16 -12.69
C CYS A 34 -1.69 2.82 -12.70
N TYR A 35 -2.34 2.46 -11.61
CA TYR A 35 -3.09 1.21 -11.55
C TYR A 35 -4.35 1.27 -12.40
N ARG A 36 -4.59 0.22 -13.18
CA ARG A 36 -5.72 0.11 -14.08
C ARG A 36 -6.50 -1.17 -13.80
N ASN A 37 -7.81 -1.10 -13.99
CA ASN A 37 -8.66 -2.27 -13.95
C ASN A 37 -8.32 -3.16 -15.14
N TYR A 38 -8.11 -4.44 -14.89
CA TYR A 38 -7.69 -5.39 -15.94
C TYR A 38 -8.70 -5.46 -17.09
N ASP A 39 -10.00 -5.52 -16.75
CA ASP A 39 -11.06 -5.74 -17.74
C ASP A 39 -11.41 -4.46 -18.51
N THR A 40 -11.56 -3.35 -17.80
CA THR A 40 -12.10 -2.10 -18.37
C THR A 40 -11.03 -1.12 -18.80
N LYS A 41 -9.79 -1.31 -18.35
CA LYS A 41 -8.66 -0.40 -18.56
C LYS A 41 -8.88 0.98 -17.91
N GLN A 42 -9.90 1.09 -17.08
CA GLN A 42 -10.15 2.33 -16.33
C GLN A 42 -9.22 2.42 -15.12
N PRO A 43 -8.90 3.64 -14.65
CA PRO A 43 -8.11 3.79 -13.43
C PRO A 43 -8.76 3.08 -12.26
N THR A 44 -7.95 2.33 -11.49
CA THR A 44 -8.43 1.65 -10.29
C THR A 44 -8.84 2.66 -9.22
N PHE A 45 -8.13 3.78 -9.15
CA PHE A 45 -8.37 4.85 -8.16
C PHE A 45 -8.66 6.16 -8.88
N SER A 46 -9.53 6.97 -8.26
CA SER A 46 -9.71 8.35 -8.69
C SER A 46 -8.41 9.13 -8.43
N ALA A 47 -8.28 10.33 -9.04
CA ALA A 47 -7.11 11.17 -8.81
C ALA A 47 -6.92 11.48 -7.32
N ALA A 48 -8.01 11.77 -6.62
CA ALA A 48 -7.97 12.06 -5.18
C ALA A 48 -7.55 10.85 -4.37
N GLU A 49 -8.09 9.68 -4.69
CA GLU A 49 -7.74 8.44 -4.01
C GLU A 49 -6.28 8.06 -4.25
N ALA A 50 -5.82 8.15 -5.49
CA ALA A 50 -4.43 7.85 -5.83
C ALA A 50 -3.48 8.76 -5.07
N ALA A 51 -3.78 10.06 -5.00
CA ALA A 51 -2.96 11.01 -4.24
C ALA A 51 -2.91 10.66 -2.76
N LYS A 52 -4.05 10.26 -2.19
CA LYS A 52 -4.15 9.85 -0.79
C LYS A 52 -3.28 8.61 -0.52
N TYR A 53 -3.40 7.58 -1.34
CA TYR A 53 -2.63 6.35 -1.16
C TYR A 53 -1.14 6.57 -1.40
N ASN A 54 -0.76 7.41 -2.37
CA ASN A 54 0.63 7.78 -2.58
C ASN A 54 1.21 8.49 -1.36
N ALA A 55 0.45 9.41 -0.76
CA ALA A 55 0.88 10.11 0.44
C ALA A 55 1.06 9.15 1.62
N LEU A 56 0.12 8.21 1.80
CA LEU A 56 0.21 7.21 2.86
C LEU A 56 1.42 6.29 2.66
N MET A 57 1.68 5.89 1.42
CA MET A 57 2.85 5.04 1.12
C MET A 57 4.15 5.78 1.43
N ASN A 58 4.23 7.08 1.09
CA ASN A 58 5.41 7.90 1.44
C ASN A 58 5.60 7.98 2.95
N GLU A 59 4.52 8.09 3.72
CA GLU A 59 4.58 8.07 5.18
C GLU A 59 5.09 6.72 5.68
N CYS A 60 4.72 5.62 5.03
CA CYS A 60 5.25 4.30 5.37
C CYS A 60 6.77 4.25 5.22
N PHE A 61 7.30 4.78 4.12
CA PHE A 61 8.75 4.85 3.92
C PHE A 61 9.43 5.67 5.02
N GLU A 62 8.85 6.82 5.37
CA GLU A 62 9.41 7.69 6.41
C GLU A 62 9.43 7.00 7.77
N VAL A 63 8.33 6.36 8.15
CA VAL A 63 8.23 5.65 9.43
C VAL A 63 9.22 4.49 9.49
N CYS A 64 9.31 3.70 8.43
CA CYS A 64 10.24 2.57 8.38
C CYS A 64 11.69 3.03 8.47
N GLU A 65 12.05 4.12 7.79
CA GLU A 65 13.38 4.69 7.86
C GLU A 65 13.72 5.13 9.29
N LYS A 66 12.77 5.82 9.93
CA LYS A 66 12.93 6.30 11.30
C LYS A 66 13.11 5.15 12.29
N GLU A 67 12.37 4.06 12.11
CA GLU A 67 12.38 2.92 13.03
C GLU A 67 13.45 1.88 12.67
N GLY A 68 14.19 2.08 11.58
CA GLY A 68 15.18 1.13 11.12
C GLY A 68 14.58 -0.15 10.55
N ALA A 69 13.36 -0.06 10.01
CA ALA A 69 12.65 -1.20 9.41
C ALA A 69 12.71 -1.13 7.89
N ASP A 70 12.42 -2.26 7.24
CA ASP A 70 12.39 -2.36 5.78
C ASP A 70 10.93 -2.43 5.30
N VAL A 71 10.46 -1.38 4.64
CA VAL A 71 9.09 -1.31 4.15
C VAL A 71 8.81 -2.43 3.13
N TYR A 72 9.79 -2.78 2.31
CA TYR A 72 9.64 -3.85 1.32
C TYR A 72 9.43 -5.20 1.98
N GLU A 73 10.16 -5.47 3.05
CA GLU A 73 10.02 -6.71 3.82
C GLU A 73 8.65 -6.79 4.48
N ILE A 74 8.23 -5.72 5.15
CA ILE A 74 6.94 -5.69 5.84
C ILE A 74 5.80 -5.91 4.84
N MET A 75 5.77 -5.15 3.76
CA MET A 75 4.70 -5.24 2.78
C MET A 75 4.75 -6.53 1.98
N GLY A 76 5.95 -7.02 1.69
CA GLY A 76 6.14 -8.28 0.99
C GLY A 76 5.55 -9.47 1.72
N GLN A 77 5.58 -9.47 3.05
CA GLN A 77 4.98 -10.55 3.84
C GLN A 77 3.48 -10.65 3.63
N TYR A 78 2.78 -9.53 3.56
CA TYR A 78 1.33 -9.52 3.31
C TYR A 78 1.01 -9.97 1.89
N LEU A 79 1.80 -9.54 0.91
CA LEU A 79 1.60 -9.94 -0.47
C LEU A 79 1.84 -11.44 -0.67
N LEU A 80 2.87 -12.00 -0.02
CA LEU A 80 3.15 -13.43 -0.06
C LEU A 80 2.01 -14.24 0.55
N ASN A 81 1.51 -13.81 1.69
CA ASN A 81 0.39 -14.49 2.35
C ASN A 81 -0.86 -14.49 1.47
N ALA A 82 -1.12 -13.41 0.75
CA ALA A 82 -2.25 -13.31 -0.16
C ALA A 82 -2.12 -14.30 -1.32
N VAL A 83 -0.90 -14.52 -1.82
CA VAL A 83 -0.64 -15.43 -2.94
C VAL A 83 -0.86 -16.89 -2.53
N HIS A 84 -0.63 -17.23 -1.27
CA HIS A 84 -0.73 -18.60 -0.78
C HIS A 84 -2.14 -19.01 -0.35
N VAL A 85 -3.10 -18.15 -0.47
CA VAL A 85 -4.49 -18.44 -0.08
C VAL A 85 -5.23 -19.25 -1.12
#